data_eff478bced8ffeb821ea53a2148661f0
#
_entry.id   eff478bced8ffeb821ea53a2148661f0
#
_cell.length_a   1.000
_cell.length_b   1.000
_cell.length_c   1.000
_cell.angle_alpha   90.00
_cell.angle_beta   90.00
_cell.angle_gamma   90.00
#
_symmetry.space_group_name_H-M   'P 1'
#
loop_
_entity.id
_entity.type
_entity.pdbx_description
1 polymer ?
#
loop_
_entity_poly.entity_id
_entity_poly.type
_entity_poly.pdbx_seq_one_letter_code
_entity_poly.pdbx_strand_id
1 'polypeptide(L)'
;MAHRVSGIDAAFLYGETPSWHMHVSAVVVVDPSRGVRPFTFESFVEHIGSRLHLVPQFGWKIMEVPLGLDRPVLVEAPDLVIDDHLHRIALPAPGGPHQLGNLIGDLVGRKLDRSRPLWEMWFIEGLADGRVAILAKIHHAIVDGVTGSELATLLMDLEPDPSVDVGGAPDVVAPPTAIPRPQDLLVAGVASAALTPLRAARFVVQTVRQGARLVPLRRREVPAPLPLQAPRVSFNAELTPNRRFAFTSVPLDEVRHIKDAHGVKVNDVVLAVCSGALRTYLAGRGELPDAPLIAQVPVSMRSDGDRGVGTKVAAMFASLATNVDDPVERLLAIAEGTRSAKEMQRALAAEKIMGISETAPPALIDLAARMYTLAGLDRSLPPLMNTIISNVPGPSFPIWCAGSPVEALYPMGPLLYGTGLNITVFSYRQQVDVGFLVCRELVPDHWDLASGVGDALAELSACSTTPQGA
;
A
#
# COMPACT_ATOMS: atom_id res chain seq x y z
N MET A 1 2.92 -7.49 -26.58
CA MET A 1 2.07 -6.32 -26.96
C MET A 1 2.35 -5.20 -25.97
N ALA A 2 2.38 -3.95 -26.45
CA ALA A 2 2.48 -2.82 -25.51
C ALA A 2 1.20 -2.78 -24.66
N HIS A 3 1.35 -2.80 -23.34
CA HIS A 3 0.23 -2.72 -22.41
C HIS A 3 -0.04 -1.26 -22.05
N ARG A 4 -1.23 -0.76 -22.38
CA ARG A 4 -1.62 0.58 -21.97
C ARG A 4 -1.91 0.60 -20.48
N VAL A 5 -1.29 1.53 -19.77
CA VAL A 5 -1.50 1.72 -18.34
C VAL A 5 -2.98 2.01 -18.05
N SER A 6 -3.52 1.42 -16.97
CA SER A 6 -4.92 1.67 -16.56
C SER A 6 -5.16 3.15 -16.24
N GLY A 7 -6.42 3.58 -16.17
CA GLY A 7 -6.72 4.98 -15.83
C GLY A 7 -6.25 5.37 -14.43
N ILE A 8 -6.36 4.47 -13.47
CA ILE A 8 -5.92 4.67 -12.07
C ILE A 8 -4.39 4.73 -12.00
N ASP A 9 -3.71 3.80 -12.66
CA ASP A 9 -2.24 3.72 -12.63
C ASP A 9 -1.61 4.89 -13.38
N ALA A 10 -2.25 5.36 -14.46
CA ALA A 10 -1.86 6.60 -15.13
C ALA A 10 -2.03 7.83 -14.22
N ALA A 11 -3.11 7.88 -13.43
CA ALA A 11 -3.31 8.95 -12.45
C ALA A 11 -2.21 8.94 -11.37
N PHE A 12 -1.75 7.77 -10.92
CA PHE A 12 -0.62 7.64 -10.01
C PHE A 12 0.68 8.19 -10.62
N LEU A 13 0.93 7.89 -11.90
CA LEU A 13 2.12 8.37 -12.60
C LEU A 13 2.11 9.89 -12.83
N TYR A 14 0.96 10.45 -13.25
CA TYR A 14 0.84 11.89 -13.53
C TYR A 14 0.73 12.73 -12.26
N GLY A 15 0.13 12.18 -11.19
CA GLY A 15 0.00 12.85 -9.91
C GLY A 15 1.31 12.98 -9.13
N GLU A 16 2.36 12.24 -9.50
CA GLU A 16 3.64 12.29 -8.79
C GLU A 16 4.28 13.68 -8.80
N THR A 17 4.61 14.15 -7.59
CA THR A 17 5.38 15.36 -7.35
C THR A 17 6.72 15.02 -6.65
N PRO A 18 7.63 15.97 -6.43
CA PRO A 18 8.80 15.71 -5.59
C PRO A 18 8.48 15.24 -4.17
N SER A 19 7.31 15.61 -3.65
CA SER A 19 6.86 15.25 -2.30
C SER A 19 5.89 14.08 -2.25
N TRP A 20 5.43 13.58 -3.39
CA TRP A 20 4.42 12.53 -3.46
C TRP A 20 4.76 11.53 -4.55
N HIS A 21 4.99 10.30 -4.15
CA HIS A 21 5.28 9.18 -5.06
C HIS A 21 4.42 7.98 -4.69
N MET A 22 4.00 7.24 -5.70
CA MET A 22 3.13 6.06 -5.55
C MET A 22 3.94 4.77 -5.51
N HIS A 23 4.87 4.70 -4.55
CA HIS A 23 5.65 3.49 -4.30
C HIS A 23 4.98 2.63 -3.22
N VAL A 24 4.87 1.35 -3.47
CA VAL A 24 4.65 0.32 -2.45
C VAL A 24 5.98 -0.30 -2.12
N SER A 25 6.21 -0.57 -0.85
CA SER A 25 7.48 -1.12 -0.41
C SER A 25 7.28 -2.13 0.71
N ALA A 26 8.28 -2.97 0.93
CA ALA A 26 8.33 -3.87 2.06
C ALA A 26 9.76 -4.06 2.53
N VAL A 27 9.95 -4.17 3.84
CA VAL A 27 11.21 -4.62 4.44
C VAL A 27 11.05 -6.08 4.81
N VAL A 28 11.86 -6.93 4.19
CA VAL A 28 11.96 -8.36 4.49
C VAL A 28 13.17 -8.56 5.39
N VAL A 29 12.99 -9.10 6.58
CA VAL A 29 14.07 -9.40 7.51
C VAL A 29 14.44 -10.87 7.39
N VAL A 30 15.70 -11.14 7.07
CA VAL A 30 16.25 -12.49 6.84
C VAL A 30 17.27 -12.81 7.92
N ASP A 31 17.27 -14.05 8.41
CA ASP A 31 18.25 -14.54 9.36
C ASP A 31 19.30 -15.45 8.70
N PRO A 32 20.49 -14.91 8.35
CA PRO A 32 21.57 -15.70 7.75
C PRO A 32 22.11 -16.80 8.66
N SER A 33 22.00 -16.64 9.99
CA SER A 33 22.56 -17.61 10.97
C SER A 33 21.85 -18.96 10.93
N ARG A 34 20.63 -19.00 10.40
CA ARG A 34 19.77 -20.17 10.24
C ARG A 34 19.68 -20.63 8.78
N GLY A 35 20.48 -20.03 7.90
CA GLY A 35 20.54 -20.37 6.49
C GLY A 35 21.24 -21.69 6.24
N VAL A 36 20.85 -22.42 5.20
CA VAL A 36 21.50 -23.66 4.76
C VAL A 36 22.77 -23.40 3.94
N ARG A 37 22.96 -22.13 3.51
CA ARG A 37 24.13 -21.64 2.78
C ARG A 37 24.40 -20.19 3.15
N PRO A 38 25.60 -19.63 2.87
CA PRO A 38 25.90 -18.24 3.13
C PRO A 38 24.96 -17.31 2.40
N PHE A 39 24.38 -16.33 3.11
CA PHE A 39 23.52 -15.30 2.57
C PHE A 39 24.35 -14.05 2.32
N THR A 40 24.77 -13.85 1.08
CA THR A 40 25.58 -12.71 0.63
C THR A 40 24.82 -11.88 -0.39
N PHE A 41 25.33 -10.68 -0.72
CA PHE A 41 24.76 -9.88 -1.77
C PHE A 41 24.74 -10.61 -3.12
N GLU A 42 25.81 -11.34 -3.43
CA GLU A 42 25.94 -12.12 -4.67
C GLU A 42 24.88 -13.23 -4.74
N SER A 43 24.68 -13.98 -3.64
CA SER A 43 23.65 -15.03 -3.57
C SER A 43 22.23 -14.43 -3.66
N PHE A 44 22.02 -13.22 -3.14
CA PHE A 44 20.76 -12.51 -3.29
C PHE A 44 20.53 -12.06 -4.75
N VAL A 45 21.54 -11.50 -5.43
CA VAL A 45 21.44 -11.11 -6.85
C VAL A 45 21.11 -12.32 -7.73
N GLU A 46 21.80 -13.45 -7.52
CA GLU A 46 21.53 -14.71 -8.24
C GLU A 46 20.11 -15.20 -7.99
N HIS A 47 19.67 -15.16 -6.72
CA HIS A 47 18.32 -15.57 -6.33
C HIS A 47 17.23 -14.74 -7.00
N ILE A 48 17.31 -13.42 -6.94
CA ILE A 48 16.35 -12.55 -7.62
C ILE A 48 16.41 -12.71 -9.13
N GLY A 49 17.62 -12.76 -9.69
CA GLY A 49 17.82 -12.92 -11.15
C GLY A 49 17.16 -14.18 -11.69
N SER A 50 17.26 -15.30 -10.97
CA SER A 50 16.62 -16.57 -11.37
C SER A 50 15.10 -16.52 -11.36
N ARG A 51 14.46 -15.54 -10.69
CA ARG A 51 13.00 -15.41 -10.51
C ARG A 51 12.35 -14.25 -11.28
N LEU A 52 13.13 -13.39 -11.92
CA LEU A 52 12.59 -12.24 -12.66
C LEU A 52 11.57 -12.68 -13.73
N HIS A 53 11.74 -13.84 -14.33
CA HIS A 53 10.81 -14.38 -15.32
C HIS A 53 9.42 -14.70 -14.73
N LEU A 54 9.30 -14.91 -13.42
CA LEU A 54 8.03 -15.14 -12.72
C LEU A 54 7.23 -13.84 -12.51
N VAL A 55 7.89 -12.68 -12.64
CA VAL A 55 7.29 -11.37 -12.51
C VAL A 55 7.58 -10.54 -13.77
N PRO A 56 6.90 -10.80 -14.89
CA PRO A 56 7.19 -10.15 -16.18
C PRO A 56 7.17 -8.62 -16.11
N GLN A 57 6.37 -8.04 -15.19
CA GLN A 57 6.26 -6.60 -15.00
C GLN A 57 7.59 -5.95 -14.55
N PHE A 58 8.50 -6.72 -13.95
CA PHE A 58 9.83 -6.24 -13.58
C PHE A 58 10.73 -6.01 -14.80
N GLY A 59 10.39 -6.60 -15.94
CA GLY A 59 11.04 -6.33 -17.22
C GLY A 59 10.37 -5.22 -18.04
N TRP A 60 9.39 -4.47 -17.49
CA TRP A 60 8.67 -3.46 -18.26
C TRP A 60 9.03 -2.05 -17.83
N LYS A 61 9.25 -1.19 -18.82
CA LYS A 61 9.45 0.25 -18.63
C LYS A 61 8.29 1.08 -19.20
N ILE A 62 8.14 2.29 -18.69
CA ILE A 62 7.13 3.22 -19.14
C ILE A 62 7.62 3.93 -20.42
N MET A 63 6.75 4.00 -21.41
CA MET A 63 6.92 4.86 -22.57
C MET A 63 5.79 5.88 -22.61
N GLU A 64 6.15 7.16 -22.48
CA GLU A 64 5.21 8.26 -22.52
C GLU A 64 4.69 8.47 -23.95
N VAL A 65 3.40 8.80 -24.07
CA VAL A 65 2.83 9.23 -25.34
C VAL A 65 3.26 10.67 -25.60
N PRO A 66 3.80 10.99 -26.81
CA PRO A 66 4.23 12.34 -27.12
C PRO A 66 3.14 13.39 -26.82
N LEU A 67 3.55 14.54 -26.28
CA LEU A 67 2.67 15.65 -25.87
C LEU A 67 1.65 15.29 -24.78
N GLY A 68 1.77 14.15 -24.11
CA GLY A 68 0.80 13.71 -23.10
C GLY A 68 -0.62 13.50 -23.64
N LEU A 69 -0.77 13.19 -24.92
CA LEU A 69 -2.07 13.11 -25.59
C LEU A 69 -2.89 11.88 -25.18
N ASP A 70 -2.25 10.87 -24.60
CA ASP A 70 -2.91 9.67 -24.06
C ASP A 70 -2.10 9.09 -22.90
N ARG A 71 -2.67 8.06 -22.26
CA ARG A 71 -2.02 7.33 -21.17
C ARG A 71 -0.74 6.64 -21.66
N PRO A 72 0.30 6.57 -20.81
CA PRO A 72 1.55 5.88 -21.16
C PRO A 72 1.31 4.40 -21.43
N VAL A 73 2.26 3.78 -22.09
CA VAL A 73 2.28 2.34 -22.35
C VAL A 73 3.44 1.69 -21.61
N LEU A 74 3.22 0.48 -21.11
CA LEU A 74 4.27 -0.39 -20.60
C LEU A 74 4.84 -1.18 -21.78
N VAL A 75 6.15 -1.13 -21.94
CA VAL A 75 6.88 -1.85 -22.98
C VAL A 75 7.98 -2.70 -22.34
N GLU A 76 8.32 -3.79 -22.95
CA GLU A 76 9.47 -4.59 -22.51
C GLU A 76 10.75 -3.78 -22.56
N ALA A 77 11.63 -3.96 -21.58
CA ALA A 77 12.96 -3.39 -21.50
C ALA A 77 13.99 -4.48 -21.86
N PRO A 78 14.35 -4.65 -23.13
CA PRO A 78 15.28 -5.70 -23.55
C PRO A 78 16.71 -5.45 -23.04
N ASP A 79 16.98 -4.25 -22.59
CA ASP A 79 18.21 -3.73 -22.04
C ASP A 79 18.23 -3.72 -20.50
N LEU A 80 17.39 -4.54 -19.83
CA LEU A 80 17.37 -4.65 -18.38
C LEU A 80 18.74 -5.14 -17.87
N VAL A 81 19.37 -4.32 -17.04
CA VAL A 81 20.58 -4.66 -16.29
C VAL A 81 20.20 -4.81 -14.83
N ILE A 82 20.32 -6.01 -14.27
CA ILE A 82 19.87 -6.31 -12.91
C ILE A 82 20.62 -5.48 -11.86
N ASP A 83 21.89 -5.18 -12.07
CA ASP A 83 22.73 -4.38 -11.17
C ASP A 83 22.24 -2.93 -11.02
N ASP A 84 21.44 -2.45 -11.96
CA ASP A 84 20.80 -1.14 -11.89
C ASP A 84 19.61 -1.11 -10.91
N HIS A 85 19.16 -2.27 -10.47
CA HIS A 85 17.99 -2.45 -9.62
C HIS A 85 18.29 -3.07 -8.26
N LEU A 86 19.44 -3.74 -8.12
CA LEU A 86 19.86 -4.39 -6.88
C LEU A 86 21.04 -3.64 -6.28
N HIS A 87 20.85 -3.13 -5.06
CA HIS A 87 21.82 -2.26 -4.41
C HIS A 87 22.25 -2.88 -3.07
N ARG A 88 23.46 -2.57 -2.62
CA ARG A 88 24.01 -2.98 -1.33
C ARG A 88 24.31 -1.76 -0.48
N ILE A 89 23.93 -1.79 0.78
CA ILE A 89 24.23 -0.73 1.76
C ILE A 89 24.37 -1.35 3.16
N ALA A 90 25.16 -0.69 4.02
CA ALA A 90 25.28 -1.10 5.42
C ALA A 90 24.70 -0.02 6.34
N LEU A 91 24.08 -0.48 7.46
CA LEU A 91 23.64 0.41 8.52
C LEU A 91 24.83 0.96 9.31
N PRO A 92 24.78 2.23 9.74
CA PRO A 92 25.72 2.74 10.72
C PRO A 92 25.51 2.03 12.08
N ALA A 93 26.58 1.79 12.82
CA ALA A 93 26.49 1.26 14.17
C ALA A 93 25.62 2.18 15.06
N PRO A 94 24.80 1.64 15.97
CA PRO A 94 24.71 0.24 16.39
C PRO A 94 23.82 -0.67 15.51
N GLY A 95 23.23 -0.20 14.41
CA GLY A 95 22.42 -1.02 13.52
C GLY A 95 21.05 -1.43 14.06
N GLY A 96 20.50 -0.68 14.99
CA GLY A 96 19.21 -0.97 15.62
C GLY A 96 18.00 -0.56 14.76
N PRO A 97 16.77 -0.82 15.28
CA PRO A 97 15.53 -0.54 14.55
C PRO A 97 15.39 0.92 14.11
N HIS A 98 15.83 1.89 14.92
CA HIS A 98 15.78 3.31 14.58
C HIS A 98 16.69 3.66 13.40
N GLN A 99 17.91 3.10 13.34
CA GLN A 99 18.83 3.29 12.21
C GLN A 99 18.24 2.69 10.94
N LEU A 100 17.68 1.47 11.05
CA LEU A 100 17.00 0.83 9.92
C LEU A 100 15.81 1.68 9.45
N GLY A 101 14.91 2.09 10.34
CA GLY A 101 13.74 2.90 10.00
C GLY A 101 14.11 4.23 9.34
N ASN A 102 15.18 4.90 9.80
CA ASN A 102 15.68 6.12 9.20
C ASN A 102 16.21 5.89 7.77
N LEU A 103 17.05 4.85 7.58
CA LEU A 103 17.57 4.50 6.25
C LEU A 103 16.44 4.15 5.28
N ILE A 104 15.48 3.32 5.71
CA ILE A 104 14.30 2.97 4.90
C ILE A 104 13.53 4.23 4.52
N GLY A 105 13.27 5.14 5.48
CA GLY A 105 12.60 6.41 5.20
C GLY A 105 13.32 7.23 4.12
N ASP A 106 14.64 7.32 4.20
CA ASP A 106 15.45 8.07 3.23
C ASP A 106 15.44 7.40 1.83
N LEU A 107 15.42 6.06 1.75
CA LEU A 107 15.36 5.33 0.48
C LEU A 107 13.97 5.39 -0.17
N VAL A 108 12.90 5.20 0.59
CA VAL A 108 11.53 5.27 0.05
C VAL A 108 11.09 6.70 -0.26
N GLY A 109 11.74 7.70 0.33
CA GLY A 109 11.53 9.12 0.01
C GLY A 109 12.05 9.53 -1.37
N ARG A 110 12.87 8.70 -2.02
CA ARG A 110 13.41 8.98 -3.35
C ARG A 110 12.52 8.41 -4.45
N LYS A 111 12.35 9.14 -5.55
CA LYS A 111 11.64 8.64 -6.72
C LYS A 111 12.39 7.51 -7.42
N LEU A 112 11.65 6.58 -8.02
CA LEU A 112 12.19 5.63 -8.98
C LEU A 112 12.49 6.32 -10.31
N ASP A 113 13.55 5.88 -10.99
CA ASP A 113 13.94 6.38 -12.31
C ASP A 113 12.98 5.83 -13.37
N ARG A 114 12.23 6.74 -14.02
CA ARG A 114 11.24 6.36 -15.05
C ARG A 114 11.86 5.92 -16.39
N SER A 115 13.17 6.09 -16.56
CA SER A 115 13.87 5.59 -17.75
C SER A 115 14.08 4.07 -17.73
N ARG A 116 13.87 3.44 -16.56
CA ARG A 116 14.08 2.02 -16.26
C ARG A 116 12.77 1.37 -15.80
N PRO A 117 12.70 0.04 -15.67
CA PRO A 117 11.64 -0.64 -14.94
C PRO A 117 11.50 -0.09 -13.52
N LEU A 118 10.26 0.14 -13.09
CA LEU A 118 9.96 0.94 -11.90
C LEU A 118 10.02 0.13 -10.59
N TRP A 119 11.15 -0.49 -10.33
CA TRP A 119 11.43 -1.19 -9.08
C TRP A 119 12.91 -1.10 -8.72
N GLU A 120 13.24 -1.24 -7.45
CA GLU A 120 14.58 -1.41 -6.91
C GLU A 120 14.54 -2.21 -5.62
N MET A 121 15.62 -2.95 -5.31
CA MET A 121 15.79 -3.64 -4.04
C MET A 121 17.13 -3.30 -3.42
N TRP A 122 17.15 -3.23 -2.10
CA TRP A 122 18.32 -2.87 -1.31
C TRP A 122 18.64 -3.97 -0.32
N PHE A 123 19.82 -4.56 -0.44
CA PHE A 123 20.39 -5.50 0.51
C PHE A 123 21.10 -4.69 1.62
N ILE A 124 20.58 -4.74 2.83
CA ILE A 124 20.95 -3.89 3.96
C ILE A 124 21.61 -4.74 5.02
N GLU A 125 22.90 -4.56 5.19
CA GLU A 125 23.74 -5.24 6.17
C GLU A 125 23.93 -4.40 7.45
N GLY A 126 24.56 -4.99 8.47
CA GLY A 126 24.95 -4.26 9.68
C GLY A 126 23.83 -4.09 10.68
N LEU A 127 22.78 -4.93 10.63
CA LEU A 127 21.80 -5.01 11.72
C LEU A 127 22.50 -5.54 13.00
N ALA A 128 22.10 -4.95 14.16
CA ALA A 128 22.74 -5.23 15.46
C ALA A 128 22.68 -6.71 15.87
N ASP A 129 21.68 -7.44 15.39
CA ASP A 129 21.47 -8.86 15.67
C ASP A 129 22.04 -9.81 14.61
N GLY A 130 22.82 -9.28 13.66
CA GLY A 130 23.42 -10.05 12.57
C GLY A 130 22.47 -10.45 11.45
N ARG A 131 21.20 -10.04 11.52
CA ARG A 131 20.25 -10.22 10.41
C ARG A 131 20.56 -9.30 9.24
N VAL A 132 19.92 -9.57 8.12
CA VAL A 132 19.97 -8.74 6.91
C VAL A 132 18.55 -8.28 6.61
N ALA A 133 18.40 -7.01 6.26
CA ALA A 133 17.12 -6.51 5.76
C ALA A 133 17.18 -6.32 4.24
N ILE A 134 16.10 -6.66 3.56
CA ILE A 134 15.91 -6.39 2.14
C ILE A 134 14.77 -5.39 2.01
N LEU A 135 15.04 -4.19 1.50
CA LEU A 135 13.99 -3.27 1.12
C LEU A 135 13.61 -3.55 -0.34
N ALA A 136 12.38 -3.96 -0.59
CA ALA A 136 11.80 -3.98 -1.93
C ALA A 136 10.94 -2.72 -2.12
N LYS A 137 11.16 -1.98 -3.20
CA LYS A 137 10.45 -0.74 -3.54
C LYS A 137 9.98 -0.82 -4.98
N ILE A 138 8.69 -0.68 -5.21
CA ILE A 138 8.05 -0.92 -6.51
C ILE A 138 7.01 0.17 -6.74
N HIS A 139 6.93 0.70 -7.95
CA HIS A 139 5.88 1.67 -8.27
C HIS A 139 4.53 0.98 -8.38
N HIS A 140 3.50 1.60 -7.82
CA HIS A 140 2.14 1.02 -7.79
C HIS A 140 1.60 0.68 -9.19
N ALA A 141 1.98 1.46 -10.21
CA ALA A 141 1.55 1.25 -11.59
C ALA A 141 2.03 -0.06 -12.24
N ILE A 142 3.06 -0.73 -11.70
CA ILE A 142 3.55 -2.01 -12.22
C ILE A 142 3.21 -3.21 -11.33
N VAL A 143 2.67 -2.99 -10.14
CA VAL A 143 2.20 -4.07 -9.23
C VAL A 143 0.81 -4.56 -9.62
N ASP A 144 0.24 -4.01 -10.69
CA ASP A 144 -1.10 -4.31 -11.15
C ASP A 144 -1.27 -5.81 -11.40
N GLY A 145 -2.24 -6.39 -10.71
CA GLY A 145 -2.56 -7.81 -10.84
C GLY A 145 -1.86 -8.76 -9.89
N VAL A 146 -0.78 -8.35 -9.21
CA VAL A 146 -0.06 -9.18 -8.23
C VAL A 146 -0.20 -8.58 -6.85
N THR A 147 -0.75 -9.33 -5.90
CA THR A 147 -0.80 -8.86 -4.51
C THR A 147 0.58 -8.90 -3.85
N GLY A 148 0.79 -8.11 -2.80
CA GLY A 148 2.07 -8.14 -2.07
C GLY A 148 2.43 -9.54 -1.54
N SER A 149 1.43 -10.36 -1.18
CA SER A 149 1.63 -11.75 -0.76
C SER A 149 2.02 -12.67 -1.93
N GLU A 150 1.45 -12.48 -3.12
CA GLU A 150 1.84 -13.22 -4.33
C GLU A 150 3.27 -12.86 -4.75
N LEU A 151 3.64 -11.58 -4.70
CA LEU A 151 5.01 -11.14 -4.96
C LEU A 151 6.01 -11.78 -3.99
N ALA A 152 5.68 -11.82 -2.69
CA ALA A 152 6.51 -12.50 -1.70
C ALA A 152 6.67 -14.00 -2.02
N THR A 153 5.61 -14.70 -2.44
CA THR A 153 5.68 -16.12 -2.82
C THR A 153 6.38 -16.37 -4.14
N LEU A 154 6.36 -15.44 -5.09
CA LEU A 154 7.06 -15.58 -6.38
C LEU A 154 8.56 -15.31 -6.26
N LEU A 155 8.95 -14.34 -5.42
CA LEU A 155 10.35 -13.94 -5.26
C LEU A 155 11.08 -14.70 -4.15
N MET A 156 10.38 -15.39 -3.26
CA MET A 156 10.95 -16.16 -2.17
C MET A 156 10.81 -17.65 -2.42
N ASP A 157 11.61 -18.45 -1.68
CA ASP A 157 11.53 -19.91 -1.70
C ASP A 157 10.46 -20.40 -0.72
N LEU A 158 9.84 -21.54 -1.04
CA LEU A 158 8.92 -22.24 -0.15
C LEU A 158 9.62 -23.28 0.71
N GLU A 159 10.89 -23.57 0.43
CA GLU A 159 11.75 -24.56 1.08
C GLU A 159 13.14 -23.95 1.33
N PRO A 160 13.88 -24.41 2.38
CA PRO A 160 15.17 -23.86 2.73
C PRO A 160 16.27 -24.14 1.69
N ASP A 161 16.20 -25.27 1.00
CA ASP A 161 17.11 -25.64 -0.08
C ASP A 161 16.30 -25.98 -1.32
N PRO A 162 15.98 -24.97 -2.13
CA PRO A 162 15.33 -25.22 -3.39
C PRO A 162 16.33 -25.87 -4.35
N SER A 163 16.52 -27.19 -4.24
CA SER A 163 17.06 -28.01 -5.32
C SER A 163 16.12 -28.02 -6.53
N VAL A 164 15.06 -27.27 -6.43
CA VAL A 164 13.97 -27.15 -7.36
C VAL A 164 14.41 -26.20 -8.45
N ASP A 165 14.55 -26.77 -9.61
CA ASP A 165 14.32 -26.13 -10.88
C ASP A 165 13.07 -25.22 -10.75
N VAL A 166 13.26 -23.94 -10.43
CA VAL A 166 12.20 -22.93 -10.43
C VAL A 166 11.82 -22.77 -11.90
N GLY A 167 11.06 -23.73 -12.38
CA GLY A 167 10.66 -24.01 -13.73
C GLY A 167 11.48 -23.22 -14.73
N GLY A 168 12.40 -23.88 -15.43
CA GLY A 168 13.27 -23.20 -16.40
C GLY A 168 12.49 -22.18 -17.20
N ALA A 169 13.12 -21.10 -17.60
CA ALA A 169 12.50 -20.09 -18.47
C ALA A 169 11.64 -20.81 -19.48
N PRO A 170 10.36 -20.46 -19.65
CA PRO A 170 9.50 -21.18 -20.58
C PRO A 170 10.24 -21.30 -21.91
N ASP A 171 10.36 -22.51 -22.45
CA ASP A 171 11.06 -22.81 -23.72
C ASP A 171 10.57 -21.98 -24.92
N VAL A 172 9.51 -21.23 -24.70
CA VAL A 172 8.97 -20.22 -25.61
C VAL A 172 9.32 -18.85 -25.06
N VAL A 173 10.50 -18.37 -25.35
CA VAL A 173 10.77 -16.93 -25.36
C VAL A 173 9.79 -16.32 -26.36
N ALA A 174 8.69 -15.76 -25.86
CA ALA A 174 7.80 -15.00 -26.73
C ALA A 174 8.65 -13.94 -27.45
N PRO A 175 8.56 -13.81 -28.79
CA PRO A 175 9.38 -12.84 -29.50
C PRO A 175 9.18 -11.47 -28.85
N PRO A 176 10.26 -10.70 -28.63
CA PRO A 176 10.16 -9.40 -27.99
C PRO A 176 9.10 -8.59 -28.71
N THR A 177 8.13 -8.11 -27.97
CA THR A 177 7.03 -7.31 -28.53
C THR A 177 7.65 -6.04 -29.10
N ALA A 178 7.43 -5.77 -30.38
CA ALA A 178 7.99 -4.60 -31.04
C ALA A 178 7.65 -3.35 -30.24
N ILE A 179 8.67 -2.62 -29.79
CA ILE A 179 8.50 -1.35 -29.07
C ILE A 179 7.78 -0.39 -30.03
N PRO A 180 6.63 0.20 -29.64
CA PRO A 180 5.89 1.12 -30.50
C PRO A 180 6.77 2.29 -30.89
N ARG A 181 6.72 2.70 -32.15
CA ARG A 181 7.42 3.91 -32.57
C ARG A 181 6.73 5.15 -31.99
N PRO A 182 7.46 6.20 -31.61
CA PRO A 182 6.88 7.44 -31.09
C PRO A 182 5.79 8.03 -31.99
N GLN A 183 5.95 7.91 -33.32
CA GLN A 183 4.95 8.36 -34.31
C GLN A 183 3.64 7.56 -34.27
N ASP A 184 3.70 6.24 -33.99
CA ASP A 184 2.50 5.40 -33.89
C ASP A 184 1.73 5.75 -32.62
N LEU A 185 2.46 6.03 -31.52
CA LEU A 185 1.90 6.53 -30.27
C LEU A 185 1.29 7.93 -30.44
N LEU A 186 1.94 8.81 -31.21
CA LEU A 186 1.41 10.15 -31.50
C LEU A 186 0.08 10.08 -32.27
N VAL A 187 0.02 9.26 -33.32
CA VAL A 187 -1.22 9.08 -34.13
C VAL A 187 -2.35 8.54 -33.24
N ALA A 188 -2.07 7.49 -32.47
CA ALA A 188 -3.02 6.93 -31.52
C ALA A 188 -3.44 7.97 -30.45
N GLY A 189 -2.51 8.79 -29.98
CA GLY A 189 -2.74 9.85 -29.01
C GLY A 189 -3.65 10.95 -29.56
N VAL A 190 -3.42 11.40 -30.79
CA VAL A 190 -4.29 12.40 -31.47
C VAL A 190 -5.71 11.85 -31.60
N ALA A 191 -5.87 10.60 -32.06
CA ALA A 191 -7.19 9.95 -32.15
C ALA A 191 -7.88 9.84 -30.78
N SER A 192 -7.13 9.53 -29.72
CA SER A 192 -7.63 9.49 -28.34
C SER A 192 -8.03 10.87 -27.83
N ALA A 193 -7.20 11.89 -28.09
CA ALA A 193 -7.46 13.29 -27.69
C ALA A 193 -8.73 13.85 -28.34
N ALA A 194 -9.02 13.49 -29.58
CA ALA A 194 -10.25 13.87 -30.26
C ALA A 194 -11.53 13.36 -29.56
N LEU A 195 -11.44 12.24 -28.83
CA LEU A 195 -12.54 11.66 -28.04
C LEU A 195 -12.61 12.20 -26.60
N THR A 196 -11.62 12.98 -26.16
CA THR A 196 -11.53 13.51 -24.79
C THR A 196 -12.74 14.32 -24.35
N PRO A 197 -13.33 15.23 -25.16
CA PRO A 197 -14.52 15.99 -24.77
C PRO A 197 -15.73 15.08 -24.49
N LEU A 198 -15.91 14.04 -25.30
CA LEU A 198 -16.99 13.07 -25.11
C LEU A 198 -16.79 12.23 -23.85
N ARG A 199 -15.54 11.81 -23.57
CA ARG A 199 -15.18 11.08 -22.34
C ARG A 199 -15.39 11.97 -21.11
N ALA A 200 -14.98 13.23 -21.16
CA ALA A 200 -15.20 14.21 -20.09
C ALA A 200 -16.69 14.43 -19.81
N ALA A 201 -17.51 14.61 -20.83
CA ALA A 201 -18.95 14.76 -20.66
C ALA A 201 -19.59 13.50 -20.02
N ARG A 202 -19.21 12.31 -20.47
CA ARG A 202 -19.67 11.06 -19.88
C ARG A 202 -19.24 10.92 -18.42
N PHE A 203 -18.00 11.27 -18.11
CA PHE A 203 -17.48 11.28 -16.74
C PHE A 203 -18.30 12.17 -15.81
N VAL A 204 -18.56 13.44 -16.21
CA VAL A 204 -19.37 14.38 -15.43
C VAL A 204 -20.79 13.83 -15.19
N VAL A 205 -21.45 13.35 -16.25
CA VAL A 205 -22.80 12.78 -16.13
C VAL A 205 -22.83 11.56 -15.20
N GLN A 206 -21.84 10.67 -15.28
CA GLN A 206 -21.74 9.51 -14.42
C GLN A 206 -21.50 9.91 -12.96
N THR A 207 -20.59 10.87 -12.71
CA THR A 207 -20.27 11.36 -11.36
C THR A 207 -21.50 12.01 -10.70
N VAL A 208 -22.24 12.84 -11.44
CA VAL A 208 -23.47 13.48 -10.94
C VAL A 208 -24.55 12.43 -10.62
N ARG A 209 -24.77 11.46 -11.52
CA ARG A 209 -25.74 10.37 -11.29
C ARG A 209 -25.40 9.53 -10.08
N GLN A 210 -24.10 9.25 -9.84
CA GLN A 210 -23.66 8.47 -8.69
C GLN A 210 -23.75 9.27 -7.39
N GLY A 211 -23.40 10.55 -7.41
CA GLY A 211 -23.57 11.44 -6.26
C GLY A 211 -25.03 11.54 -5.80
N ALA A 212 -25.97 11.61 -6.74
CA ALA A 212 -27.40 11.65 -6.43
C ALA A 212 -27.90 10.34 -5.74
N ARG A 213 -27.27 9.20 -6.02
CA ARG A 213 -27.63 7.90 -5.44
C ARG A 213 -27.09 7.68 -4.02
N LEU A 214 -26.07 8.43 -3.60
CA LEU A 214 -25.55 8.42 -2.24
C LEU A 214 -26.51 9.07 -1.22
N VAL A 215 -27.42 9.95 -1.69
CA VAL A 215 -28.32 10.70 -0.82
C VAL A 215 -29.25 9.79 0.03
N PRO A 216 -29.90 8.75 -0.53
CA PRO A 216 -30.79 7.88 0.28
C PRO A 216 -30.04 6.98 1.27
N LEU A 217 -28.75 6.68 1.07
CA LEU A 217 -27.96 5.84 1.96
C LEU A 217 -27.61 6.52 3.30
N ARG A 218 -27.77 7.84 3.39
CA ARG A 218 -27.57 8.64 4.62
C ARG A 218 -28.58 8.37 5.74
N ARG A 219 -29.66 7.63 5.49
CA ARG A 219 -30.76 7.41 6.45
C ARG A 219 -30.59 6.16 7.31
N ARG A 220 -29.43 5.50 7.29
CA ARG A 220 -29.17 4.33 8.14
C ARG A 220 -28.83 4.75 9.57
N GLU A 221 -29.09 3.89 10.56
CA GLU A 221 -28.84 4.15 11.98
C GLU A 221 -27.34 4.35 12.30
N VAL A 222 -26.45 3.62 11.60
CA VAL A 222 -25.00 3.84 11.64
C VAL A 222 -24.50 4.06 10.20
N PRO A 223 -24.47 5.30 9.72
CA PRO A 223 -24.00 5.60 8.38
C PRO A 223 -22.49 5.40 8.27
N ALA A 224 -22.04 4.74 7.20
CA ALA A 224 -20.61 4.74 6.88
C ALA A 224 -20.12 6.19 6.67
N PRO A 225 -18.91 6.53 7.15
CA PRO A 225 -18.37 7.87 6.98
C PRO A 225 -18.22 8.19 5.50
N LEU A 226 -18.58 9.42 5.14
CA LEU A 226 -18.40 9.94 3.79
C LEU A 226 -17.05 10.66 3.67
N PRO A 227 -16.49 10.77 2.44
CA PRO A 227 -15.36 11.65 2.19
C PRO A 227 -15.60 13.08 2.69
N LEU A 228 -14.54 13.78 3.12
CA LEU A 228 -14.59 15.15 3.64
C LEU A 228 -15.35 15.30 4.99
N GLN A 229 -15.36 14.26 5.80
CA GLN A 229 -15.89 14.30 7.18
C GLN A 229 -14.81 14.06 8.24
N ALA A 230 -13.56 13.78 7.82
CA ALA A 230 -12.47 13.55 8.73
C ALA A 230 -12.12 14.84 9.51
N PRO A 231 -11.91 14.76 10.84
CA PRO A 231 -11.40 15.87 11.59
C PRO A 231 -9.96 16.19 11.15
N ARG A 232 -9.56 17.45 11.23
CA ARG A 232 -8.17 17.83 10.90
C ARG A 232 -7.28 17.60 12.11
N VAL A 233 -6.18 16.88 11.90
CA VAL A 233 -5.11 16.64 12.88
C VAL A 233 -3.76 17.01 12.26
N SER A 234 -2.68 17.06 13.08
CA SER A 234 -1.35 17.51 12.68
C SER A 234 -0.80 16.85 11.42
N PHE A 235 -1.05 15.55 11.23
CA PHE A 235 -0.57 14.83 10.04
C PHE A 235 -1.47 14.97 8.80
N ASN A 236 -2.53 15.81 8.86
CA ASN A 236 -3.33 16.17 7.69
C ASN A 236 -2.91 17.53 7.12
N ALA A 237 -1.73 17.57 6.52
CA ALA A 237 -1.14 18.76 5.94
C ALA A 237 -0.37 18.44 4.66
N GLU A 238 0.22 19.46 4.03
CA GLU A 238 1.04 19.31 2.83
C GLU A 238 2.27 18.45 3.12
N LEU A 239 2.56 17.50 2.23
CA LEU A 239 3.68 16.59 2.37
C LEU A 239 5.00 17.24 1.95
N THR A 240 6.05 16.98 2.69
CA THR A 240 7.44 17.18 2.24
C THR A 240 7.98 15.91 1.55
N PRO A 241 9.15 15.96 0.90
CA PRO A 241 9.79 14.75 0.36
C PRO A 241 10.30 13.79 1.43
N ASN A 242 10.48 14.27 2.67
CA ASN A 242 11.12 13.51 3.72
C ASN A 242 10.19 12.44 4.30
N ARG A 243 10.71 11.21 4.38
CA ARG A 243 9.99 10.07 4.97
C ARG A 243 10.71 9.55 6.20
N ARG A 244 9.95 8.93 7.09
CA ARG A 244 10.45 8.09 8.18
C ARG A 244 9.61 6.83 8.23
N PHE A 245 10.21 5.78 8.75
CA PHE A 245 9.57 4.48 8.86
C PHE A 245 9.75 3.94 10.28
N ALA A 246 8.66 3.48 10.88
CA ALA A 246 8.67 2.69 12.09
C ALA A 246 7.92 1.38 11.83
N PHE A 247 8.22 0.37 12.60
CA PHE A 247 7.63 -0.95 12.47
C PHE A 247 7.55 -1.66 13.81
N THR A 248 6.63 -2.60 13.89
CA THR A 248 6.44 -3.47 15.06
C THR A 248 5.78 -4.77 14.63
N SER A 249 5.85 -5.78 15.48
CA SER A 249 5.16 -7.06 15.29
C SER A 249 4.39 -7.41 16.55
N VAL A 250 3.21 -8.00 16.37
CA VAL A 250 2.38 -8.50 17.46
C VAL A 250 1.96 -9.95 17.18
N PRO A 251 1.68 -10.76 18.23
CA PRO A 251 1.25 -12.14 18.06
C PRO A 251 -0.12 -12.25 17.37
N LEU A 252 -0.22 -13.06 16.32
CA LEU A 252 -1.47 -13.29 15.61
C LEU A 252 -2.49 -14.07 16.43
N ASP A 253 -2.05 -14.94 17.32
CA ASP A 253 -2.89 -15.71 18.22
C ASP A 253 -3.62 -14.82 19.24
N GLU A 254 -2.99 -13.76 19.76
CA GLU A 254 -3.65 -12.76 20.61
C GLU A 254 -4.74 -12.00 19.82
N VAL A 255 -4.45 -11.61 18.59
CA VAL A 255 -5.44 -10.97 17.70
C VAL A 255 -6.62 -11.90 17.44
N ARG A 256 -6.37 -13.21 17.25
CA ARG A 256 -7.41 -14.21 17.07
C ARG A 256 -8.22 -14.45 18.35
N HIS A 257 -7.55 -14.46 19.50
CA HIS A 257 -8.22 -14.59 20.80
C HIS A 257 -9.23 -13.47 21.03
N ILE A 258 -8.81 -12.21 20.82
CA ILE A 258 -9.69 -11.04 20.93
C ILE A 258 -10.87 -11.14 19.93
N LYS A 259 -10.56 -11.52 18.66
CA LYS A 259 -11.57 -11.72 17.63
C LYS A 259 -12.65 -12.72 18.07
N ASP A 260 -12.25 -13.86 18.63
CA ASP A 260 -13.15 -14.91 19.05
C ASP A 260 -13.94 -14.54 20.31
N ALA A 261 -13.29 -13.86 21.29
CA ALA A 261 -13.92 -13.38 22.51
C ALA A 261 -15.07 -12.39 22.25
N HIS A 262 -14.93 -11.53 21.25
CA HIS A 262 -15.91 -10.48 20.94
C HIS A 262 -16.75 -10.75 19.67
N GLY A 263 -16.56 -11.88 18.98
CA GLY A 263 -17.33 -12.26 17.79
C GLY A 263 -17.13 -11.33 16.58
N VAL A 264 -15.96 -10.71 16.48
CA VAL A 264 -15.57 -9.77 15.41
C VAL A 264 -14.61 -10.43 14.39
N LYS A 265 -14.13 -9.68 13.40
CA LYS A 265 -13.17 -10.20 12.43
C LYS A 265 -11.74 -9.76 12.78
N VAL A 266 -10.73 -10.51 12.32
CA VAL A 266 -9.31 -10.14 12.47
C VAL A 266 -9.07 -8.69 12.01
N ASN A 267 -9.65 -8.28 10.89
CA ASN A 267 -9.51 -6.91 10.40
C ASN A 267 -10.08 -5.85 11.36
N ASP A 268 -11.15 -6.17 12.09
CA ASP A 268 -11.75 -5.23 13.03
C ASP A 268 -10.85 -5.06 14.27
N VAL A 269 -10.21 -6.14 14.73
CA VAL A 269 -9.20 -6.08 15.81
C VAL A 269 -7.97 -5.29 15.36
N VAL A 270 -7.45 -5.53 14.15
CA VAL A 270 -6.32 -4.76 13.58
C VAL A 270 -6.64 -3.27 13.55
N LEU A 271 -7.84 -2.89 13.07
CA LEU A 271 -8.26 -1.50 13.04
C LEU A 271 -8.41 -0.91 14.45
N ALA A 272 -8.92 -1.69 15.42
CA ALA A 272 -9.07 -1.25 16.81
C ALA A 272 -7.72 -1.03 17.49
N VAL A 273 -6.75 -1.90 17.25
CA VAL A 273 -5.38 -1.76 17.76
C VAL A 273 -4.69 -0.52 17.15
N CYS A 274 -4.80 -0.33 15.83
CA CYS A 274 -4.32 0.89 15.17
C CYS A 274 -5.02 2.15 15.71
N SER A 275 -6.32 2.06 15.97
CA SER A 275 -7.10 3.15 16.58
C SER A 275 -6.63 3.49 17.99
N GLY A 276 -6.35 2.49 18.83
CA GLY A 276 -5.80 2.67 20.16
C GLY A 276 -4.45 3.39 20.12
N ALA A 277 -3.52 2.95 19.28
CA ALA A 277 -2.22 3.58 19.07
C ALA A 277 -2.36 5.05 18.63
N LEU A 278 -3.24 5.32 17.64
CA LEU A 278 -3.50 6.68 17.16
C LEU A 278 -4.13 7.56 18.23
N ARG A 279 -5.08 7.03 19.02
CA ARG A 279 -5.71 7.73 20.13
C ARG A 279 -4.69 8.14 21.17
N THR A 280 -3.85 7.20 21.62
CA THR A 280 -2.80 7.46 22.62
C THR A 280 -1.80 8.49 22.10
N TYR A 281 -1.36 8.37 20.85
CA TYR A 281 -0.46 9.30 20.21
C TYR A 281 -1.01 10.73 20.17
N LEU A 282 -2.26 10.91 19.74
CA LEU A 282 -2.89 12.22 19.66
C LEU A 282 -3.24 12.80 21.03
N ALA A 283 -3.70 11.96 21.97
CA ALA A 283 -4.01 12.39 23.34
C ALA A 283 -2.75 12.88 24.06
N GLY A 284 -1.62 12.18 23.94
CA GLY A 284 -0.33 12.58 24.50
C GLY A 284 0.18 13.93 23.97
N ARG A 285 -0.28 14.35 22.79
CA ARG A 285 0.03 15.65 22.17
C ARG A 285 -1.04 16.72 22.39
N GLY A 286 -2.16 16.38 23.05
CA GLY A 286 -3.31 17.28 23.21
C GLY A 286 -4.05 17.58 21.89
N GLU A 287 -3.93 16.69 20.90
CA GLU A 287 -4.47 16.84 19.54
C GLU A 287 -5.63 15.87 19.24
N LEU A 288 -6.08 15.08 20.23
CA LEU A 288 -7.18 14.13 20.02
C LEU A 288 -8.49 14.89 19.77
N PRO A 289 -9.12 14.75 18.60
CA PRO A 289 -10.36 15.44 18.29
C PRO A 289 -11.57 14.74 18.93
N ASP A 290 -12.64 15.50 19.18
CA ASP A 290 -13.93 14.97 19.67
C ASP A 290 -14.61 14.06 18.62
N ALA A 291 -14.35 14.30 17.34
CA ALA A 291 -14.85 13.46 16.25
C ALA A 291 -13.89 12.29 15.97
N PRO A 292 -14.41 11.10 15.58
CA PRO A 292 -13.56 9.95 15.28
C PRO A 292 -12.69 10.21 14.04
N LEU A 293 -11.46 9.70 14.05
CA LEU A 293 -10.63 9.65 12.85
C LEU A 293 -11.27 8.73 11.81
N ILE A 294 -11.05 9.07 10.55
CA ILE A 294 -11.50 8.29 9.39
C ILE A 294 -10.30 7.71 8.67
N ALA A 295 -10.28 6.39 8.49
CA ALA A 295 -9.28 5.70 7.68
C ALA A 295 -9.86 5.31 6.32
N GLN A 296 -9.03 5.40 5.28
CA GLN A 296 -9.26 4.66 4.05
C GLN A 296 -8.71 3.24 4.22
N VAL A 297 -9.57 2.25 4.00
CA VAL A 297 -9.22 0.84 4.05
C VAL A 297 -9.37 0.26 2.65
N PRO A 298 -8.28 -0.16 1.98
CA PRO A 298 -8.36 -0.84 0.71
C PRO A 298 -9.07 -2.20 0.87
N VAL A 299 -9.97 -2.52 -0.05
CA VAL A 299 -10.69 -3.80 -0.06
C VAL A 299 -10.55 -4.43 -1.43
N SER A 300 -10.04 -5.67 -1.48
CA SER A 300 -9.97 -6.42 -2.72
C SER A 300 -11.36 -6.70 -3.27
N MET A 301 -11.56 -6.43 -4.56
CA MET A 301 -12.79 -6.71 -5.31
C MET A 301 -12.67 -7.98 -6.17
N ARG A 302 -11.56 -8.72 -6.04
CA ARG A 302 -11.38 -9.97 -6.77
C ARG A 302 -12.28 -11.06 -6.19
N SER A 303 -12.95 -11.80 -7.09
CA SER A 303 -13.60 -13.07 -6.76
C SER A 303 -12.60 -14.22 -6.90
N ASP A 304 -12.84 -15.31 -6.15
CA ASP A 304 -12.05 -16.53 -6.29
C ASP A 304 -12.01 -16.98 -7.75
N GLY A 305 -10.79 -17.08 -8.31
CA GLY A 305 -10.57 -17.47 -9.72
C GLY A 305 -10.40 -16.32 -10.71
N ASP A 306 -10.50 -15.06 -10.30
CA ASP A 306 -10.26 -13.90 -11.18
C ASP A 306 -8.75 -13.64 -11.35
N ARG A 307 -8.18 -14.11 -12.47
CA ARG A 307 -6.78 -13.92 -12.89
C ARG A 307 -6.60 -12.72 -13.84
N GLY A 308 -7.57 -11.82 -13.90
CA GLY A 308 -7.50 -10.66 -14.81
C GLY A 308 -6.40 -9.66 -14.39
N VAL A 309 -5.74 -9.06 -15.38
CA VAL A 309 -4.80 -7.94 -15.21
C VAL A 309 -5.63 -6.70 -14.86
N GLY A 310 -5.20 -5.91 -13.85
CA GLY A 310 -5.82 -4.65 -13.45
C GLY A 310 -6.08 -4.55 -11.95
N THR A 311 -5.79 -3.36 -11.36
CA THR A 311 -6.06 -3.08 -9.94
C THR A 311 -7.56 -3.14 -9.66
N LYS A 312 -8.03 -4.22 -9.03
CA LYS A 312 -9.42 -4.38 -8.57
C LYS A 312 -9.52 -4.15 -7.07
N VAL A 313 -9.08 -2.99 -6.64
CA VAL A 313 -9.16 -2.54 -5.24
C VAL A 313 -10.16 -1.39 -5.17
N ALA A 314 -11.12 -1.50 -4.27
CA ALA A 314 -12.01 -0.42 -3.92
C ALA A 314 -11.58 0.19 -2.58
N ALA A 315 -11.78 1.50 -2.43
CA ALA A 315 -11.56 2.20 -1.18
C ALA A 315 -12.84 2.15 -0.32
N MET A 316 -12.70 1.71 0.91
CA MET A 316 -13.73 1.82 1.94
C MET A 316 -13.29 2.87 2.96
N PHE A 317 -14.19 3.76 3.37
CA PHE A 317 -13.94 4.67 4.49
C PHE A 317 -14.51 4.05 5.77
N ALA A 318 -13.69 3.98 6.81
CA ALA A 318 -14.05 3.40 8.10
C ALA A 318 -13.78 4.42 9.22
N SER A 319 -14.74 4.56 10.13
CA SER A 319 -14.53 5.25 11.39
C SER A 319 -13.60 4.43 12.26
N LEU A 320 -12.59 5.06 12.85
CA LEU A 320 -11.68 4.44 13.81
C LEU A 320 -12.17 4.57 15.25
N ALA A 321 -13.32 5.22 15.49
CA ALA A 321 -13.91 5.43 16.82
C ALA A 321 -12.89 5.94 17.87
N THR A 322 -11.91 6.73 17.45
CA THR A 322 -10.83 7.25 18.34
C THR A 322 -11.33 8.15 19.44
N ASN A 323 -12.56 8.65 19.35
CA ASN A 323 -13.26 9.42 20.39
C ASN A 323 -13.87 8.54 21.48
N VAL A 324 -13.93 7.21 21.31
CA VAL A 324 -14.42 6.25 22.29
C VAL A 324 -13.26 5.82 23.19
N ASP A 325 -13.42 5.97 24.50
CA ASP A 325 -12.35 5.73 25.48
C ASP A 325 -12.19 4.24 25.77
N ASP A 326 -13.30 3.55 26.04
CA ASP A 326 -13.31 2.11 26.31
C ASP A 326 -12.84 1.30 25.10
N PRO A 327 -11.82 0.42 25.24
CA PRO A 327 -11.25 -0.31 24.13
C PRO A 327 -12.20 -1.33 23.50
N VAL A 328 -13.09 -1.92 24.30
CA VAL A 328 -14.08 -2.91 23.80
C VAL A 328 -15.22 -2.20 23.07
N GLU A 329 -15.75 -1.12 23.62
CA GLU A 329 -16.73 -0.29 22.93
C GLU A 329 -16.18 0.26 21.62
N ARG A 330 -14.91 0.70 21.63
CA ARG A 330 -14.19 1.14 20.42
C ARG A 330 -14.08 0.03 19.38
N LEU A 331 -13.72 -1.22 19.76
CA LEU A 331 -13.66 -2.37 18.88
C LEU A 331 -15.03 -2.68 18.27
N LEU A 332 -16.08 -2.70 19.07
CA LEU A 332 -17.44 -3.01 18.61
C LEU A 332 -17.98 -1.92 17.67
N ALA A 333 -17.73 -0.65 17.97
CA ALA A 333 -18.08 0.47 17.09
C ALA A 333 -17.37 0.39 15.73
N ILE A 334 -16.09 0.02 15.71
CA ILE A 334 -15.32 -0.21 14.47
C ILE A 334 -15.91 -1.40 13.68
N ALA A 335 -16.22 -2.50 14.35
CA ALA A 335 -16.77 -3.69 13.70
C ALA A 335 -18.13 -3.42 13.04
N GLU A 336 -19.01 -2.65 13.70
CA GLU A 336 -20.28 -2.23 13.12
C GLU A 336 -20.10 -1.25 11.95
N GLY A 337 -19.23 -0.27 12.12
CA GLY A 337 -18.88 0.69 11.05
C GLY A 337 -18.31 0.03 9.81
N THR A 338 -17.42 -0.95 9.96
CA THR A 338 -16.82 -1.69 8.83
C THR A 338 -17.85 -2.58 8.13
N ARG A 339 -18.82 -3.16 8.87
CA ARG A 339 -19.93 -3.93 8.31
C ARG A 339 -20.79 -3.02 7.43
N SER A 340 -21.24 -1.89 7.96
CA SER A 340 -22.04 -0.89 7.24
C SER A 340 -21.33 -0.36 6.00
N ALA A 341 -20.02 -0.07 6.10
CA ALA A 341 -19.20 0.40 4.98
C ALA A 341 -19.08 -0.66 3.86
N LYS A 342 -18.89 -1.94 4.21
CA LYS A 342 -18.84 -3.05 3.23
C LYS A 342 -20.18 -3.26 2.52
N GLU A 343 -21.29 -3.14 3.22
CA GLU A 343 -22.63 -3.24 2.62
C GLU A 343 -22.87 -2.07 1.65
N MET A 344 -22.51 -0.84 2.05
CA MET A 344 -22.59 0.32 1.17
C MET A 344 -21.72 0.15 -0.08
N GLN A 345 -20.49 -0.33 0.08
CA GLN A 345 -19.58 -0.60 -1.02
C GLN A 345 -20.13 -1.65 -1.98
N ARG A 346 -20.71 -2.75 -1.47
CA ARG A 346 -21.35 -3.78 -2.31
C ARG A 346 -22.53 -3.21 -3.10
N ALA A 347 -23.35 -2.39 -2.47
CA ALA A 347 -24.47 -1.71 -3.13
C ALA A 347 -24.00 -0.77 -4.26
N LEU A 348 -22.87 -0.09 -4.06
CA LEU A 348 -22.24 0.78 -5.06
C LEU A 348 -21.50 -0.01 -6.15
N ALA A 349 -20.82 -1.11 -5.80
CA ALA A 349 -20.06 -1.95 -6.73
C ALA A 349 -20.95 -2.73 -7.69
N ALA A 350 -22.15 -3.14 -7.25
CA ALA A 350 -23.14 -3.77 -8.11
C ALA A 350 -23.54 -2.90 -9.32
N GLU A 351 -23.22 -1.60 -9.29
CA GLU A 351 -23.54 -0.63 -10.34
C GLU A 351 -22.34 -0.12 -11.17
N LYS A 352 -21.22 -0.85 -11.21
CA LYS A 352 -20.06 -0.52 -12.08
C LYS A 352 -19.41 0.85 -11.82
N ILE A 353 -19.01 1.15 -10.58
CA ILE A 353 -18.18 2.34 -10.28
C ILE A 353 -16.81 2.31 -11.01
N MET A 354 -16.31 1.13 -11.38
CA MET A 354 -15.05 0.98 -12.13
C MET A 354 -15.01 1.70 -13.48
N GLY A 355 -16.14 2.03 -14.06
CA GLY A 355 -16.19 2.79 -15.31
C GLY A 355 -15.74 4.24 -15.23
N ILE A 356 -15.66 4.84 -14.02
CA ILE A 356 -15.27 6.26 -13.87
C ILE A 356 -13.78 6.45 -14.06
N SER A 357 -12.96 5.59 -13.44
CA SER A 357 -11.50 5.72 -13.53
C SER A 357 -10.94 5.41 -14.93
N GLU A 358 -11.63 4.56 -15.69
CA GLU A 358 -11.26 4.26 -17.07
C GLU A 358 -11.68 5.35 -18.08
N THR A 359 -12.70 6.13 -17.74
CA THR A 359 -13.24 7.16 -18.64
C THR A 359 -12.68 8.56 -18.38
N ALA A 360 -12.10 8.83 -17.21
CA ALA A 360 -11.51 10.11 -16.89
C ALA A 360 -10.24 10.37 -17.72
N PRO A 361 -10.20 11.42 -18.56
CA PRO A 361 -8.97 11.81 -19.23
C PRO A 361 -7.88 12.15 -18.21
N PRO A 362 -6.64 11.67 -18.37
CA PRO A 362 -5.54 11.93 -17.43
C PRO A 362 -5.33 13.43 -17.16
N ALA A 363 -5.42 14.25 -18.20
CA ALA A 363 -5.30 15.70 -18.09
C ALA A 363 -6.38 16.34 -17.19
N LEU A 364 -7.58 15.76 -17.09
CA LEU A 364 -8.62 16.27 -16.18
C LEU A 364 -8.35 15.87 -14.73
N ILE A 365 -7.76 14.73 -14.49
CA ILE A 365 -7.37 14.28 -13.14
C ILE A 365 -6.25 15.20 -12.61
N ASP A 366 -5.22 15.43 -13.43
CA ASP A 366 -4.12 16.35 -13.10
C ASP A 366 -4.64 17.79 -12.90
N LEU A 367 -5.48 18.28 -13.79
CA LEU A 367 -6.10 19.60 -13.64
C LEU A 367 -6.94 19.70 -12.37
N ALA A 368 -7.75 18.69 -12.05
CA ALA A 368 -8.57 18.68 -10.84
C ALA A 368 -7.69 18.69 -9.58
N ALA A 369 -6.62 17.90 -9.54
CA ALA A 369 -5.66 17.88 -8.44
C ALA A 369 -4.96 19.24 -8.28
N ARG A 370 -4.52 19.86 -9.37
CA ARG A 370 -3.91 21.21 -9.36
C ARG A 370 -4.90 22.27 -8.93
N MET A 371 -6.12 22.25 -9.44
CA MET A 371 -7.17 23.20 -9.04
C MET A 371 -7.53 23.07 -7.57
N TYR A 372 -7.57 21.85 -7.03
CA TYR A 372 -7.82 21.60 -5.62
C TYR A 372 -6.76 22.29 -4.73
N THR A 373 -5.47 22.17 -5.11
CA THR A 373 -4.36 22.80 -4.37
C THR A 373 -4.25 24.30 -4.62
N LEU A 374 -4.33 24.76 -5.88
CA LEU A 374 -4.20 26.16 -6.23
C LEU A 374 -5.35 27.01 -5.67
N ALA A 375 -6.55 26.45 -5.57
CA ALA A 375 -7.69 27.12 -4.94
C ALA A 375 -7.64 27.11 -3.40
N GLY A 376 -6.62 26.50 -2.79
CA GLY A 376 -6.52 26.37 -1.33
C GLY A 376 -7.65 25.56 -0.70
N LEU A 377 -8.34 24.73 -1.50
CA LEU A 377 -9.46 23.92 -1.04
C LEU A 377 -9.00 22.84 -0.05
N ASP A 378 -7.76 22.39 -0.17
CA ASP A 378 -7.06 21.49 0.76
C ASP A 378 -6.94 22.06 2.18
N ARG A 379 -6.86 23.40 2.30
CA ARG A 379 -6.80 24.11 3.58
C ARG A 379 -8.18 24.45 4.14
N SER A 380 -9.16 24.63 3.28
CA SER A 380 -10.50 25.14 3.62
C SER A 380 -11.52 24.01 3.86
N LEU A 381 -11.38 22.88 3.15
CA LEU A 381 -12.26 21.71 3.31
C LEU A 381 -11.71 20.75 4.35
N PRO A 382 -12.58 19.98 5.05
CA PRO A 382 -12.13 18.86 5.88
C PRO A 382 -11.29 17.88 5.04
N PRO A 383 -10.33 17.18 5.64
CA PRO A 383 -9.58 16.14 4.95
C PRO A 383 -10.49 15.06 4.37
N LEU A 384 -10.08 14.46 3.26
CA LEU A 384 -10.78 13.32 2.67
C LEU A 384 -10.80 12.12 3.64
N MET A 385 -9.70 11.96 4.37
CA MET A 385 -9.43 10.94 5.38
C MET A 385 -8.28 11.40 6.26
N ASN A 386 -8.09 10.76 7.42
CA ASN A 386 -6.94 11.04 8.29
C ASN A 386 -5.73 10.18 7.93
N THR A 387 -5.95 8.90 7.64
CA THR A 387 -4.88 7.95 7.37
C THR A 387 -5.36 6.86 6.41
N ILE A 388 -4.42 6.06 5.90
CA ILE A 388 -4.70 4.81 5.20
C ILE A 388 -4.31 3.67 6.14
N ILE A 389 -5.20 2.68 6.30
CA ILE A 389 -4.88 1.44 7.00
C ILE A 389 -5.14 0.28 6.04
N SER A 390 -4.06 -0.32 5.55
CA SER A 390 -4.11 -1.49 4.66
C SER A 390 -3.79 -2.75 5.45
N ASN A 391 -4.62 -3.77 5.33
CA ASN A 391 -4.38 -5.06 5.96
C ASN A 391 -4.35 -6.15 4.87
N VAL A 392 -3.17 -6.71 4.64
CA VAL A 392 -2.90 -7.70 3.60
C VAL A 392 -2.59 -9.04 4.26
N PRO A 393 -3.37 -10.10 3.99
CA PRO A 393 -3.02 -11.43 4.47
C PRO A 393 -1.79 -11.94 3.74
N GLY A 394 -0.82 -12.44 4.50
CA GLY A 394 0.38 -13.08 3.97
C GLY A 394 0.39 -14.59 4.19
N PRO A 395 1.49 -15.28 3.80
CA PRO A 395 1.60 -16.72 3.94
C PRO A 395 1.62 -17.15 5.40
N SER A 396 0.81 -18.18 5.72
CA SER A 396 0.79 -18.80 7.04
C SER A 396 1.94 -19.79 7.26
N PHE A 397 2.73 -20.08 6.23
CA PHE A 397 3.89 -20.95 6.21
C PHE A 397 5.19 -20.14 6.10
N PRO A 398 6.33 -20.72 6.54
CA PRO A 398 7.61 -20.05 6.40
C PRO A 398 8.04 -19.94 4.94
N ILE A 399 8.76 -18.87 4.62
CA ILE A 399 9.41 -18.64 3.32
C ILE A 399 10.88 -18.34 3.54
N TRP A 400 11.70 -18.54 2.50
CA TRP A 400 13.15 -18.37 2.53
C TRP A 400 13.60 -17.44 1.40
N CYS A 401 14.76 -16.84 1.59
CA CYS A 401 15.46 -16.08 0.55
C CYS A 401 16.87 -16.65 0.41
N ALA A 402 17.19 -17.17 -0.76
CA ALA A 402 18.48 -17.78 -1.04
C ALA A 402 18.97 -18.76 0.06
N GLY A 403 18.07 -19.60 0.59
CA GLY A 403 18.36 -20.60 1.62
C GLY A 403 18.32 -20.08 3.04
N SER A 404 18.07 -18.82 3.30
CA SER A 404 17.94 -18.24 4.65
C SER A 404 16.48 -17.92 4.98
N PRO A 405 16.01 -18.22 6.21
CA PRO A 405 14.61 -18.01 6.57
C PRO A 405 14.27 -16.53 6.68
N VAL A 406 13.07 -16.19 6.22
CA VAL A 406 12.46 -14.89 6.44
C VAL A 406 11.80 -14.88 7.83
N GLU A 407 12.12 -13.86 8.63
CA GLU A 407 11.62 -13.73 10.00
C GLU A 407 10.44 -12.74 10.11
N ALA A 408 10.46 -11.64 9.34
CA ALA A 408 9.41 -10.62 9.34
C ALA A 408 9.27 -9.95 7.97
N LEU A 409 8.08 -9.40 7.72
CA LEU A 409 7.75 -8.64 6.52
C LEU A 409 7.01 -7.34 6.90
N TYR A 410 7.71 -6.23 6.96
CA TYR A 410 7.13 -4.93 7.29
C TYR A 410 6.72 -4.17 6.01
N PRO A 411 5.42 -4.11 5.71
CA PRO A 411 4.94 -3.48 4.49
C PRO A 411 4.82 -1.96 4.63
N MET A 412 4.82 -1.26 3.49
CA MET A 412 4.61 0.17 3.40
C MET A 412 3.74 0.51 2.19
N GLY A 413 2.61 1.15 2.44
CA GLY A 413 1.83 1.81 1.38
C GLY A 413 2.30 3.26 1.16
N PRO A 414 1.95 3.89 0.03
CA PRO A 414 2.29 5.28 -0.24
C PRO A 414 1.54 6.24 0.67
N LEU A 415 2.13 7.39 0.97
CA LEU A 415 1.39 8.52 1.51
C LEU A 415 0.53 9.13 0.40
N LEU A 416 -0.67 9.60 0.74
CA LEU A 416 -1.50 10.35 -0.18
C LEU A 416 -1.45 11.85 0.13
N TYR A 417 -1.79 12.66 -0.86
CA TYR A 417 -1.82 14.11 -0.70
C TYR A 417 -2.68 14.52 0.51
N GLY A 418 -2.12 15.36 1.38
CA GLY A 418 -2.78 15.79 2.62
C GLY A 418 -2.90 14.72 3.71
N THR A 419 -2.20 13.58 3.56
CA THR A 419 -2.23 12.46 4.52
C THR A 419 -0.82 12.00 4.83
N GLY A 420 -0.24 12.50 5.91
CA GLY A 420 1.17 12.30 6.31
C GLY A 420 1.45 10.99 7.04
N LEU A 421 0.48 10.06 7.09
CA LEU A 421 0.60 8.77 7.76
C LEU A 421 -0.07 7.67 6.93
N ASN A 422 0.65 6.57 6.70
CA ASN A 422 0.13 5.32 6.18
C ASN A 422 0.50 4.19 7.13
N ILE A 423 -0.46 3.36 7.47
CA ILE A 423 -0.29 2.15 8.28
C ILE A 423 -0.58 0.96 7.38
N THR A 424 0.40 0.08 7.22
CA THR A 424 0.20 -1.15 6.44
C THR A 424 0.53 -2.34 7.31
N VAL A 425 -0.34 -3.34 7.26
CA VAL A 425 -0.31 -4.52 8.10
C VAL A 425 -0.22 -5.76 7.22
N PHE A 426 0.64 -6.68 7.60
CA PHE A 426 0.84 -7.94 6.91
C PHE A 426 0.90 -9.10 7.92
N SER A 427 0.05 -10.11 7.74
CA SER A 427 0.16 -11.29 8.59
C SER A 427 1.15 -12.28 7.98
N TYR A 428 2.13 -12.71 8.79
CA TYR A 428 3.12 -13.68 8.36
C TYR A 428 3.33 -14.73 9.46
N ARG A 429 3.11 -16.00 9.10
CA ARG A 429 3.16 -17.13 10.05
C ARG A 429 2.26 -16.88 11.27
N GLN A 430 2.84 -16.68 12.45
CA GLN A 430 2.13 -16.44 13.71
C GLN A 430 2.24 -14.99 14.18
N GLN A 431 2.61 -14.06 13.29
CA GLN A 431 2.77 -12.65 13.61
C GLN A 431 1.93 -11.76 12.71
N VAL A 432 1.64 -10.58 13.20
CA VAL A 432 1.08 -9.45 12.46
C VAL A 432 2.13 -8.36 12.47
N ASP A 433 2.75 -8.14 11.31
CA ASP A 433 3.79 -7.14 11.10
C ASP A 433 3.14 -5.83 10.66
N VAL A 434 3.47 -4.75 11.33
CA VAL A 434 2.88 -3.42 11.11
C VAL A 434 3.97 -2.45 10.72
N GLY A 435 3.79 -1.79 9.57
CA GLY A 435 4.66 -0.72 9.09
C GLY A 435 3.96 0.64 9.10
N PHE A 436 4.66 1.66 9.58
CA PHE A 436 4.23 3.05 9.63
C PHE A 436 5.12 3.89 8.72
N LEU A 437 4.63 4.25 7.54
CA LEU A 437 5.31 5.23 6.70
C LEU A 437 4.75 6.62 6.99
N VAL A 438 5.63 7.57 7.30
CA VAL A 438 5.22 8.92 7.70
C VAL A 438 5.98 10.02 6.95
N CYS A 439 5.33 11.18 6.82
CA CYS A 439 6.02 12.43 6.53
C CYS A 439 6.72 12.90 7.80
N ARG A 440 8.06 13.04 7.73
CA ARG A 440 8.92 13.28 8.90
C ARG A 440 8.50 14.52 9.72
N GLU A 441 8.12 15.57 9.04
CA GLU A 441 7.77 16.85 9.67
C GLU A 441 6.38 16.83 10.31
N LEU A 442 5.50 15.94 9.83
CA LEU A 442 4.11 15.84 10.31
C LEU A 442 3.96 14.83 11.45
N VAL A 443 4.83 13.83 11.52
CA VAL A 443 4.81 12.78 12.55
C VAL A 443 6.24 12.54 13.05
N PRO A 444 6.81 13.49 13.83
CA PRO A 444 8.19 13.40 14.32
C PRO A 444 8.43 12.19 15.24
N ASP A 445 7.47 11.91 16.13
CA ASP A 445 7.55 10.85 17.15
C ASP A 445 6.88 9.54 16.65
N HIS A 446 7.18 9.16 15.41
CA HIS A 446 6.54 8.02 14.72
C HIS A 446 6.76 6.66 15.37
N TRP A 447 7.80 6.51 16.21
CA TRP A 447 8.05 5.28 16.98
C TRP A 447 7.05 5.09 18.11
N ASP A 448 6.43 6.18 18.62
CA ASP A 448 5.37 6.09 19.62
C ASP A 448 4.10 5.41 19.04
N LEU A 449 3.86 5.60 17.74
CA LEU A 449 2.80 4.84 17.04
C LEU A 449 3.09 3.35 16.99
N ALA A 450 4.34 2.97 16.73
CA ALA A 450 4.74 1.57 16.66
C ALA A 450 4.66 0.88 18.03
N SER A 451 5.14 1.52 19.10
CA SER A 451 5.02 1.01 20.48
C SER A 451 3.57 0.96 20.95
N GLY A 452 2.78 1.97 20.62
CA GLY A 452 1.35 2.04 20.97
C GLY A 452 0.50 0.90 20.42
N VAL A 453 0.96 0.19 19.36
CA VAL A 453 0.28 -1.02 18.84
C VAL A 453 0.29 -2.15 19.86
N GLY A 454 1.46 -2.40 20.47
CA GLY A 454 1.59 -3.42 21.52
C GLY A 454 0.76 -3.08 22.75
N ASP A 455 0.77 -1.80 23.16
CA ASP A 455 0.00 -1.34 24.32
C ASP A 455 -1.51 -1.46 24.07
N ALA A 456 -2.00 -1.08 22.90
CA ALA A 456 -3.41 -1.19 22.52
C ALA A 456 -3.88 -2.66 22.39
N LEU A 457 -3.00 -3.55 21.93
CA LEU A 457 -3.31 -4.99 21.90
C LEU A 457 -3.41 -5.54 23.33
N ALA A 458 -2.46 -5.20 24.20
CA ALA A 458 -2.46 -5.64 25.60
C ALA A 458 -3.70 -5.12 26.36
N GLU A 459 -4.12 -3.88 26.11
CA GLU A 459 -5.34 -3.28 26.66
C GLU A 459 -6.59 -4.11 26.28
N LEU A 460 -6.76 -4.41 24.99
CA LEU A 460 -7.87 -5.23 24.49
C LEU A 460 -7.81 -6.67 25.02
N SER A 461 -6.62 -7.25 25.08
CA SER A 461 -6.43 -8.63 25.58
C SER A 461 -6.82 -8.74 27.04
N ALA A 462 -6.45 -7.76 27.88
CA ALA A 462 -6.85 -7.72 29.28
C ALA A 462 -8.38 -7.68 29.48
N CYS A 463 -9.08 -6.94 28.63
CA CYS A 463 -10.55 -6.87 28.66
C CYS A 463 -11.22 -8.16 28.13
N SER A 464 -10.52 -8.96 27.32
CA SER A 464 -11.04 -10.18 26.72
C SER A 464 -10.94 -11.40 27.64
N THR A 465 -10.13 -11.35 28.66
CA THR A 465 -9.94 -12.44 29.66
C THR A 465 -10.91 -12.37 30.84
N THR A 466 -11.65 -11.28 30.99
CA THR A 466 -12.65 -11.16 32.07
C THR A 466 -13.93 -11.92 31.63
N PRO A 467 -14.39 -12.95 32.37
CA PRO A 467 -15.67 -13.58 32.09
C PRO A 467 -16.75 -12.51 32.10
N GLN A 468 -17.49 -12.34 31.02
CA GLN A 468 -18.72 -11.56 31.03
C GLN A 468 -19.60 -12.13 32.15
N GLY A 469 -19.87 -11.34 33.17
CA GLY A 469 -20.35 -11.70 34.46
C GLY A 469 -21.61 -12.57 34.47
N ALA A 470 -21.67 -13.36 35.52
CA ALA A 470 -22.79 -14.17 35.95
C ALA A 470 -24.11 -13.38 36.10
#